data_b903dbf6f8bb45d192777a198a03162a
#
_entry.id   b903dbf6f8bb45d192777a198a03162a
#
_cell.length_a   1.000
_cell.length_b   1.000
_cell.length_c   1.000
_cell.angle_alpha   90.00
_cell.angle_beta   90.00
_cell.angle_gamma   90.00
#
_symmetry.space_group_name_H-M   'P 1'
#
loop_
_entity.id
_entity.type
_entity.pdbx_description
1 polymer ?
#
loop_
_entity_poly.entity_id
_entity_poly.type
_entity_poly.pdbx_seq_one_letter_code
_entity_poly.pdbx_strand_id
1 'polypeptide(L)'
;MVSTLLAGEVALPPRVCVDPGHPSEVGSGTRGRYVTEVEVAWKIGVLLAEELRRAGIQVRMTKRSAMQTVWNRDRAEIANAAGADLMVRLHCDAGTGRGFAVYYPDSQGLAGGRRGPSADVLRASREAALVVHRTLAESLRGYLPDRGLRTDRETRIGARQGALTGSVFSKVPVVLVEMVVLSNPEDEAWIRDPRNQALYARCLSKAVREAVGPPERSINRPGGGWSLLDALAGRPVRPAQAPDYAALEARSAITWGKSSRIDSFSHSGRPLAPATRGLPLPSVRTSHPRARSRPSSASADRSGDPGSANGS
;
A
#
# COMPACT_ATOMS: atom_id res chain seq x y z
N MET A 1 -6.60 34.57 -49.51
CA MET A 1 -6.07 34.42 -48.13
C MET A 1 -6.59 33.12 -47.57
N VAL A 2 -5.74 32.10 -47.49
CA VAL A 2 -6.08 30.79 -46.91
C VAL A 2 -5.76 30.90 -45.43
N SER A 3 -6.81 30.88 -44.59
CA SER A 3 -6.69 30.90 -43.15
C SER A 3 -6.22 29.51 -42.69
N THR A 4 -4.95 29.38 -42.33
CA THR A 4 -4.40 28.15 -41.72
C THR A 4 -4.98 28.04 -40.33
N LEU A 5 -6.00 27.21 -40.15
CA LEU A 5 -6.45 26.78 -38.83
C LEU A 5 -5.30 25.96 -38.19
N LEU A 6 -4.60 26.56 -37.24
CA LEU A 6 -3.71 25.86 -36.35
C LEU A 6 -4.57 24.85 -35.59
N ALA A 7 -4.43 23.58 -35.96
CA ALA A 7 -4.97 22.47 -35.17
C ALA A 7 -4.29 22.54 -33.81
N GLY A 8 -5.02 23.02 -32.81
CA GLY A 8 -4.55 23.02 -31.44
C GLY A 8 -4.21 21.54 -31.05
N GLU A 9 -3.00 21.33 -30.61
CA GLU A 9 -2.52 20.03 -30.15
C GLU A 9 -3.38 19.63 -28.94
N VAL A 10 -4.24 18.62 -29.13
CA VAL A 10 -5.11 18.10 -28.04
C VAL A 10 -4.23 17.32 -27.09
N ALA A 11 -3.94 17.92 -25.94
CA ALA A 11 -3.19 17.26 -24.89
C ALA A 11 -3.92 15.99 -24.44
N LEU A 12 -3.22 14.85 -24.46
CA LEU A 12 -3.78 13.58 -24.03
C LEU A 12 -3.94 13.55 -22.50
N PRO A 13 -5.06 13.00 -21.98
CA PRO A 13 -5.25 12.89 -20.54
C PRO A 13 -4.15 12.04 -19.89
N PRO A 14 -3.76 12.35 -18.64
CA PRO A 14 -2.81 11.54 -17.90
C PRO A 14 -3.29 10.10 -17.76
N ARG A 15 -2.35 9.16 -17.67
CA ARG A 15 -2.59 7.72 -17.50
C ARG A 15 -2.01 7.26 -16.18
N VAL A 16 -2.82 6.62 -15.36
CA VAL A 16 -2.39 6.08 -14.06
C VAL A 16 -2.65 4.58 -14.02
N CYS A 17 -1.64 3.82 -13.61
CA CYS A 17 -1.80 2.42 -13.29
C CYS A 17 -2.02 2.27 -11.78
N VAL A 18 -3.20 1.79 -11.37
CA VAL A 18 -3.52 1.49 -9.98
C VAL A 18 -3.24 0.00 -9.75
N ASP A 19 -2.37 -0.29 -8.79
CA ASP A 19 -1.92 -1.65 -8.46
C ASP A 19 -2.30 -2.03 -7.02
N PRO A 20 -3.50 -2.59 -6.79
CA PRO A 20 -3.84 -3.17 -5.51
C PRO A 20 -2.93 -4.37 -5.20
N GLY A 21 -2.14 -4.29 -4.12
CA GLY A 21 -1.19 -5.32 -3.71
C GLY A 21 -1.83 -6.69 -3.51
N HIS A 22 -1.03 -7.72 -3.59
CA HIS A 22 -1.44 -9.12 -3.32
C HIS A 22 -2.75 -9.58 -3.97
N PRO A 23 -2.96 -10.94 -4.07
CA PRO A 23 -1.94 -11.98 -3.99
C PRO A 23 -0.87 -11.86 -5.08
N SER A 24 0.34 -12.32 -4.78
CA SER A 24 1.46 -12.37 -5.72
C SER A 24 2.35 -13.59 -5.43
N GLU A 25 3.50 -13.70 -6.11
CA GLU A 25 4.51 -14.76 -5.87
C GLU A 25 5.09 -14.73 -4.45
N VAL A 26 4.94 -13.61 -3.73
CA VAL A 26 5.41 -13.47 -2.35
C VAL A 26 4.30 -13.71 -1.31
N GLY A 27 3.11 -14.12 -1.75
CA GLY A 27 2.00 -14.49 -0.87
C GLY A 27 0.82 -13.53 -0.90
N SER A 28 -0.04 -13.67 0.11
CA SER A 28 -1.32 -12.96 0.23
C SER A 28 -1.24 -11.64 1.01
N GLY A 29 -0.02 -11.20 1.37
CA GLY A 29 0.18 -9.97 2.13
C GLY A 29 -0.14 -10.08 3.61
N THR A 30 -0.26 -8.94 4.25
CA THR A 30 -0.51 -8.80 5.67
C THR A 30 -1.95 -9.15 6.03
N ARG A 31 -2.11 -9.74 7.19
CA ARG A 31 -3.42 -10.04 7.79
C ARG A 31 -3.55 -9.32 9.12
N GLY A 32 -4.58 -8.51 9.26
CA GLY A 32 -5.05 -8.00 10.53
C GLY A 32 -5.91 -9.04 11.27
N ARG A 33 -6.56 -8.62 12.33
CA ARG A 33 -7.51 -9.45 13.09
C ARG A 33 -8.82 -9.68 12.33
N TYR A 34 -9.29 -8.67 11.62
CA TYR A 34 -10.62 -8.64 11.00
C TYR A 34 -10.61 -8.48 9.48
N VAL A 35 -9.54 -7.90 8.91
CA VAL A 35 -9.42 -7.69 7.47
C VAL A 35 -8.04 -8.10 6.97
N THR A 36 -7.93 -8.30 5.67
CA THR A 36 -6.67 -8.62 4.99
C THR A 36 -6.21 -7.45 4.12
N GLU A 37 -4.91 -7.37 3.88
CA GLU A 37 -4.33 -6.41 2.94
C GLU A 37 -4.95 -6.50 1.55
N VAL A 38 -5.21 -7.72 1.05
CA VAL A 38 -5.88 -7.95 -0.24
C VAL A 38 -7.22 -7.25 -0.32
N GLU A 39 -8.04 -7.35 0.75
CA GLU A 39 -9.37 -6.73 0.80
C GLU A 39 -9.27 -5.21 0.83
N VAL A 40 -8.41 -4.67 1.70
CA VAL A 40 -8.23 -3.23 1.86
C VAL A 40 -7.66 -2.60 0.59
N ALA A 41 -6.56 -3.18 0.05
CA ALA A 41 -5.92 -2.67 -1.15
C ALA A 41 -6.85 -2.73 -2.36
N TRP A 42 -7.65 -3.80 -2.50
CA TRP A 42 -8.63 -3.92 -3.58
C TRP A 42 -9.73 -2.87 -3.47
N LYS A 43 -10.37 -2.73 -2.30
CA LYS A 43 -11.46 -1.78 -2.08
C LYS A 43 -11.01 -0.34 -2.33
N ILE A 44 -9.88 0.06 -1.73
CA ILE A 44 -9.34 1.41 -1.92
C ILE A 44 -8.86 1.61 -3.37
N GLY A 45 -8.26 0.59 -3.99
CA GLY A 45 -7.86 0.64 -5.40
C GLY A 45 -9.02 0.89 -6.36
N VAL A 46 -10.17 0.23 -6.14
CA VAL A 46 -11.39 0.46 -6.93
C VAL A 46 -11.91 1.87 -6.74
N LEU A 47 -12.03 2.33 -5.49
CA LEU A 47 -12.47 3.69 -5.17
C LEU A 47 -11.54 4.75 -5.77
N LEU A 48 -10.22 4.55 -5.67
CA LEU A 48 -9.22 5.42 -6.28
C LEU A 48 -9.37 5.49 -7.80
N ALA A 49 -9.54 4.32 -8.44
CA ALA A 49 -9.72 4.26 -9.88
C ALA A 49 -10.97 5.03 -10.35
N GLU A 50 -12.05 4.97 -9.58
CA GLU A 50 -13.27 5.74 -9.84
C GLU A 50 -13.05 7.25 -9.68
N GLU A 51 -12.40 7.68 -8.58
CA GLU A 51 -12.09 9.09 -8.33
C GLU A 51 -11.19 9.68 -9.44
N LEU A 52 -10.17 8.94 -9.86
CA LEU A 52 -9.27 9.36 -10.95
C LEU A 52 -10.00 9.46 -12.29
N ARG A 53 -10.88 8.49 -12.63
CA ARG A 53 -11.68 8.54 -13.85
C ARG A 53 -12.65 9.72 -13.86
N ARG A 54 -13.30 10.03 -12.73
CA ARG A 54 -14.14 11.22 -12.58
C ARG A 54 -13.37 12.52 -12.82
N ALA A 55 -12.08 12.52 -12.49
CA ALA A 55 -11.17 13.63 -12.73
C ALA A 55 -10.58 13.67 -14.15
N GLY A 56 -11.06 12.83 -15.09
CA GLY A 56 -10.60 12.79 -16.48
C GLY A 56 -9.29 12.04 -16.71
N ILE A 57 -8.79 11.30 -15.73
CA ILE A 57 -7.57 10.50 -15.85
C ILE A 57 -7.90 9.11 -16.39
N GLN A 58 -7.12 8.63 -17.35
CA GLN A 58 -7.20 7.25 -17.83
C GLN A 58 -6.59 6.30 -16.79
N VAL A 59 -7.35 5.27 -16.41
CA VAL A 59 -6.91 4.35 -15.37
C VAL A 59 -6.83 2.92 -15.85
N ARG A 60 -5.66 2.30 -15.67
CA ARG A 60 -5.44 0.87 -15.81
C ARG A 60 -5.32 0.23 -14.43
N MET A 61 -6.08 -0.82 -14.17
CA MET A 61 -5.91 -1.67 -12.98
C MET A 61 -5.00 -2.86 -13.33
N THR A 62 -4.13 -3.27 -12.40
CA THR A 62 -3.26 -4.45 -12.61
C THR A 62 -4.00 -5.76 -12.46
N LYS A 63 -5.14 -5.78 -11.79
CA LYS A 63 -5.99 -6.97 -11.62
C LYS A 63 -7.47 -6.63 -11.74
N ARG A 64 -8.30 -7.66 -11.92
CA ARG A 64 -9.75 -7.56 -12.19
C ARG A 64 -10.61 -7.98 -11.00
N SER A 65 -10.02 -8.60 -9.99
CA SER A 65 -10.70 -9.01 -8.76
C SER A 65 -9.72 -9.06 -7.59
N ALA A 66 -10.25 -8.99 -6.36
CA ALA A 66 -9.44 -9.01 -5.14
C ALA A 66 -8.49 -10.22 -5.07
N MET A 67 -8.99 -11.40 -5.39
CA MET A 67 -8.26 -12.67 -5.23
C MET A 67 -7.45 -13.08 -6.47
N GLN A 68 -7.46 -12.28 -7.55
CA GLN A 68 -6.61 -12.55 -8.70
C GLN A 68 -5.14 -12.45 -8.32
N THR A 69 -4.39 -13.54 -8.47
CA THR A 69 -2.94 -13.54 -8.31
C THR A 69 -2.29 -12.88 -9.53
N VAL A 70 -1.44 -11.88 -9.29
CA VAL A 70 -0.64 -11.22 -10.33
C VAL A 70 0.77 -11.07 -9.78
N TRP A 71 1.76 -11.56 -10.50
CA TRP A 71 3.17 -11.48 -10.08
C TRP A 71 3.68 -10.04 -10.13
N ASN A 72 4.59 -9.68 -9.24
CA ASN A 72 5.11 -8.31 -9.15
C ASN A 72 5.76 -7.83 -10.47
N ARG A 73 6.43 -8.73 -11.19
CA ARG A 73 6.92 -8.45 -12.54
C ARG A 73 5.78 -8.08 -13.49
N ASP A 74 4.71 -8.88 -13.51
CA ASP A 74 3.62 -8.71 -14.46
C ASP A 74 2.82 -7.44 -14.17
N ARG A 75 2.71 -7.03 -12.89
CA ARG A 75 2.14 -5.75 -12.49
C ARG A 75 2.88 -4.57 -13.13
N ALA A 76 4.22 -4.61 -13.08
CA ALA A 76 5.04 -3.61 -13.73
C ALA A 76 4.87 -3.63 -15.27
N GLU A 77 4.82 -4.81 -15.88
CA GLU A 77 4.62 -4.92 -17.34
C GLU A 77 3.23 -4.42 -17.78
N ILE A 78 2.20 -4.60 -16.97
CA ILE A 78 0.86 -4.01 -17.22
C ILE A 78 0.93 -2.47 -17.20
N ALA A 79 1.65 -1.88 -16.24
CA ALA A 79 1.85 -0.44 -16.18
C ALA A 79 2.67 0.08 -17.35
N ASN A 80 3.73 -0.64 -17.73
CA ASN A 80 4.59 -0.33 -18.88
C ASN A 80 3.79 -0.37 -20.19
N ALA A 81 3.02 -1.42 -20.41
CA ALA A 81 2.17 -1.58 -21.60
C ALA A 81 1.07 -0.51 -21.69
N ALA A 82 0.56 -0.05 -20.54
CA ALA A 82 -0.38 1.06 -20.50
C ALA A 82 0.29 2.42 -20.77
N GLY A 83 1.62 2.51 -20.81
CA GLY A 83 2.34 3.78 -20.91
C GLY A 83 1.92 4.74 -19.78
N ALA A 84 1.82 4.22 -18.56
CA ALA A 84 1.36 5.01 -17.43
C ALA A 84 2.32 6.15 -17.10
N ASP A 85 1.78 7.33 -16.77
CA ASP A 85 2.57 8.44 -16.26
C ASP A 85 2.96 8.23 -14.79
N LEU A 86 2.20 7.36 -14.09
CA LEU A 86 2.50 6.93 -12.74
C LEU A 86 1.85 5.56 -12.46
N MET A 87 2.62 4.65 -11.89
CA MET A 87 2.12 3.44 -11.25
C MET A 87 2.01 3.67 -9.74
N VAL A 88 0.80 3.50 -9.19
CA VAL A 88 0.53 3.64 -7.75
C VAL A 88 0.21 2.27 -7.19
N ARG A 89 1.08 1.77 -6.31
CA ARG A 89 0.95 0.47 -5.66
C ARG A 89 0.37 0.65 -4.27
N LEU A 90 -0.67 -0.10 -3.94
CA LEU A 90 -1.42 0.00 -2.69
C LEU A 90 -1.15 -1.22 -1.82
N HIS A 91 -0.59 -0.99 -0.65
CA HIS A 91 -0.21 -2.01 0.31
C HIS A 91 -0.65 -1.63 1.74
N CYS A 92 -0.57 -2.58 2.67
CA CYS A 92 -0.72 -2.37 4.10
C CYS A 92 0.44 -3.06 4.82
N ASP A 93 1.16 -2.29 5.60
CA ASP A 93 2.34 -2.75 6.32
C ASP A 93 1.99 -3.66 7.51
N ALA A 94 3.00 -4.34 8.03
CA ALA A 94 2.97 -5.07 9.28
C ALA A 94 4.16 -4.67 10.16
N GLY A 95 3.99 -4.72 11.47
CA GLY A 95 5.07 -4.44 12.42
C GLY A 95 4.64 -3.48 13.52
N THR A 96 5.62 -2.75 14.06
CA THR A 96 5.40 -1.76 15.11
C THR A 96 5.09 -0.38 14.52
N GLY A 97 4.32 0.42 15.24
CA GLY A 97 3.92 1.75 14.82
C GLY A 97 2.50 1.81 14.25
N ARG A 98 2.16 2.94 13.63
CA ARG A 98 0.84 3.19 13.05
C ARG A 98 0.91 4.27 12.00
N GLY A 99 -0.07 4.29 11.07
CA GLY A 99 -0.19 5.31 10.03
C GLY A 99 0.38 4.86 8.69
N PHE A 100 0.49 5.82 7.76
CA PHE A 100 0.89 5.57 6.38
C PHE A 100 2.35 5.91 6.11
N ALA A 101 2.90 5.31 5.05
CA ALA A 101 4.22 5.67 4.49
C ALA A 101 4.17 5.61 2.96
N VAL A 102 5.05 6.37 2.30
CA VAL A 102 5.21 6.31 0.84
C VAL A 102 6.62 5.84 0.51
N TYR A 103 6.73 4.88 -0.40
CA TYR A 103 8.00 4.30 -0.83
C TYR A 103 8.25 4.56 -2.31
N TYR A 104 9.52 4.69 -2.67
CA TYR A 104 9.96 4.81 -4.06
C TYR A 104 11.34 4.15 -4.27
N PRO A 105 11.67 3.71 -5.49
CA PRO A 105 13.01 3.22 -5.80
C PRO A 105 13.99 4.39 -5.85
N ASP A 106 15.08 4.32 -5.06
CA ASP A 106 16.17 5.29 -5.04
C ASP A 106 17.47 4.75 -5.66
N SER A 107 17.46 3.46 -6.00
CA SER A 107 18.58 2.78 -6.64
C SER A 107 18.09 1.70 -7.60
N GLN A 108 19.01 1.28 -8.48
CA GLN A 108 18.75 0.10 -9.30
C GLN A 108 18.85 -1.16 -8.46
N GLY A 109 17.93 -2.09 -8.72
CA GLY A 109 17.96 -3.43 -8.17
C GLY A 109 18.26 -4.49 -9.24
N LEU A 110 18.45 -5.74 -8.79
CA LEU A 110 18.61 -6.92 -9.66
C LEU A 110 17.57 -7.97 -9.26
N ALA A 111 16.64 -8.26 -10.16
CA ALA A 111 15.60 -9.27 -9.95
C ALA A 111 15.37 -10.06 -11.25
N GLY A 112 15.30 -11.40 -11.17
CA GLY A 112 15.08 -12.26 -12.34
C GLY A 112 16.08 -12.02 -13.48
N GLY A 113 17.34 -11.74 -13.16
CA GLY A 113 18.38 -11.47 -14.14
C GLY A 113 18.34 -10.07 -14.77
N ARG A 114 17.34 -9.24 -14.42
CA ARG A 114 17.18 -7.88 -14.93
C ARG A 114 17.67 -6.85 -13.91
N ARG A 115 18.43 -5.87 -14.39
CA ARG A 115 18.81 -4.67 -13.65
C ARG A 115 17.85 -3.52 -14.02
N GLY A 116 17.35 -2.81 -13.02
CA GLY A 116 16.43 -1.68 -13.20
C GLY A 116 16.00 -1.09 -11.87
N PRO A 117 15.14 -0.07 -11.90
CA PRO A 117 14.69 0.67 -13.08
C PRO A 117 15.77 1.58 -13.66
N SER A 118 15.51 2.28 -14.77
CA SER A 118 16.45 3.25 -15.37
C SER A 118 16.61 4.48 -14.47
N ALA A 119 17.69 5.26 -14.69
CA ALA A 119 17.94 6.50 -13.96
C ALA A 119 16.78 7.51 -14.09
N ASP A 120 16.17 7.59 -15.28
CA ASP A 120 15.02 8.49 -15.50
C ASP A 120 13.80 8.04 -14.70
N VAL A 121 13.53 6.74 -14.65
CA VAL A 121 12.44 6.20 -13.82
C VAL A 121 12.72 6.43 -12.33
N LEU A 122 13.95 6.27 -11.86
CA LEU A 122 14.32 6.59 -10.48
C LEU A 122 14.05 8.05 -10.15
N ARG A 123 14.49 8.98 -11.00
CA ARG A 123 14.26 10.42 -10.82
C ARG A 123 12.76 10.75 -10.79
N ALA A 124 12.02 10.31 -11.79
CA ALA A 124 10.59 10.60 -11.90
C ALA A 124 9.77 9.93 -10.77
N SER A 125 10.17 8.73 -10.31
CA SER A 125 9.54 8.08 -9.16
C SER A 125 9.76 8.88 -7.87
N ARG A 126 10.97 9.41 -7.66
CA ARG A 126 11.28 10.27 -6.51
C ARG A 126 10.45 11.55 -6.54
N GLU A 127 10.37 12.22 -7.69
CA GLU A 127 9.59 13.45 -7.86
C GLU A 127 8.09 13.20 -7.56
N ALA A 128 7.53 12.13 -8.13
CA ALA A 128 6.15 11.72 -7.86
C ALA A 128 5.93 11.38 -6.37
N ALA A 129 6.85 10.64 -5.77
CA ALA A 129 6.74 10.23 -4.36
C ALA A 129 6.79 11.43 -3.39
N LEU A 130 7.60 12.45 -3.67
CA LEU A 130 7.63 13.70 -2.90
C LEU A 130 6.27 14.41 -2.92
N VAL A 131 5.64 14.49 -4.08
CA VAL A 131 4.32 15.13 -4.24
C VAL A 131 3.25 14.29 -3.54
N VAL A 132 3.22 12.97 -3.81
CA VAL A 132 2.24 12.05 -3.22
C VAL A 132 2.32 12.06 -1.69
N HIS A 133 3.54 11.96 -1.13
CA HIS A 133 3.74 11.98 0.31
C HIS A 133 3.27 13.28 0.94
N ARG A 134 3.73 14.43 0.42
CA ARG A 134 3.34 15.75 0.93
C ARG A 134 1.82 15.91 0.95
N THR A 135 1.16 15.63 -0.17
CA THR A 135 -0.29 15.80 -0.31
C THR A 135 -1.09 14.85 0.59
N LEU A 136 -0.61 13.61 0.77
CA LEU A 136 -1.21 12.67 1.73
C LEU A 136 -1.00 13.14 3.18
N ALA A 137 0.20 13.60 3.54
CA ALA A 137 0.51 14.11 4.89
C ALA A 137 -0.39 15.30 5.26
N GLU A 138 -0.63 16.19 4.32
CA GLU A 138 -1.56 17.31 4.50
C GLU A 138 -3.01 16.83 4.62
N SER A 139 -3.45 15.94 3.73
CA SER A 139 -4.86 15.52 3.61
C SER A 139 -5.28 14.55 4.73
N LEU A 140 -4.36 13.74 5.25
CA LEU A 140 -4.62 12.76 6.31
C LEU A 140 -4.25 13.26 7.72
N ARG A 141 -3.83 14.53 7.82
CA ARG A 141 -3.50 15.14 9.11
C ARG A 141 -4.70 15.04 10.09
N GLY A 142 -4.45 14.51 11.27
CA GLY A 142 -5.49 14.28 12.29
C GLY A 142 -6.27 12.96 12.13
N TYR A 143 -6.08 12.23 11.03
CA TYR A 143 -6.67 10.91 10.81
C TYR A 143 -5.65 9.78 11.01
N LEU A 144 -4.51 9.86 10.32
CA LEU A 144 -3.46 8.87 10.38
C LEU A 144 -2.09 9.55 10.60
N PRO A 145 -1.24 8.98 11.44
CA PRO A 145 0.15 9.41 11.56
C PRO A 145 0.91 9.24 10.25
N ASP A 146 1.81 10.17 9.99
CA ASP A 146 2.76 10.12 8.88
C ASP A 146 4.03 9.38 9.32
N ARG A 147 4.36 8.26 8.67
CA ARG A 147 5.58 7.46 8.89
C ARG A 147 6.69 7.84 7.92
N GLY A 148 6.47 8.84 7.09
CA GLY A 148 7.46 9.45 6.22
C GLY A 148 7.54 8.89 4.81
N LEU A 149 8.39 9.59 4.05
CA LEU A 149 8.83 9.18 2.73
C LEU A 149 10.06 8.28 2.87
N ARG A 150 10.02 7.11 2.24
CA ARG A 150 11.00 6.04 2.39
C ARG A 150 11.46 5.51 1.03
N THR A 151 12.52 4.71 1.07
CA THR A 151 13.04 4.08 -0.14
C THR A 151 12.74 2.59 -0.17
N ASP A 152 12.69 2.01 -1.38
CA ASP A 152 12.52 0.56 -1.56
C ASP A 152 13.54 -0.25 -0.76
N ARG A 153 14.78 0.26 -0.59
CA ARG A 153 15.86 -0.40 0.17
C ARG A 153 15.56 -0.55 1.66
N GLU A 154 14.64 0.21 2.21
CA GLU A 154 14.19 0.07 3.60
C GLU A 154 13.24 -1.11 3.78
N THR A 155 12.74 -1.70 2.70
CA THR A 155 11.96 -2.93 2.74
C THR A 155 12.86 -4.16 2.76
N ARG A 156 12.37 -5.28 3.30
CA ARG A 156 13.14 -6.55 3.33
C ARG A 156 13.52 -7.03 1.92
N ILE A 157 12.68 -6.84 0.93
CA ILE A 157 12.95 -7.25 -0.46
C ILE A 157 13.95 -6.29 -1.09
N GLY A 158 13.71 -4.98 -0.98
CA GLY A 158 14.57 -3.96 -1.55
C GLY A 158 15.98 -3.97 -0.96
N ALA A 159 16.14 -4.23 0.34
CA ALA A 159 17.45 -4.39 0.99
C ALA A 159 18.29 -5.51 0.39
N ARG A 160 17.66 -6.60 -0.09
CA ARG A 160 18.34 -7.75 -0.66
C ARG A 160 18.74 -7.58 -2.12
N GLN A 161 17.94 -6.87 -2.90
CA GLN A 161 18.10 -6.82 -4.36
C GLN A 161 18.22 -5.40 -4.92
N GLY A 162 18.25 -4.37 -4.06
CA GLY A 162 18.46 -2.96 -4.43
C GLY A 162 17.17 -2.16 -4.60
N ALA A 163 16.09 -2.77 -5.06
CA ALA A 163 14.76 -2.18 -5.19
C ALA A 163 13.69 -3.27 -5.09
N LEU A 164 12.42 -2.91 -4.94
CA LEU A 164 11.30 -3.86 -5.01
C LEU A 164 11.20 -4.47 -6.42
N THR A 165 10.78 -5.75 -6.53
CA THR A 165 10.66 -6.44 -7.83
C THR A 165 9.82 -5.64 -8.82
N GLY A 166 8.67 -5.12 -8.41
CA GLY A 166 7.84 -4.28 -9.28
C GLY A 166 8.57 -3.03 -9.77
N SER A 167 9.41 -2.42 -8.94
CA SER A 167 10.22 -1.26 -9.32
C SER A 167 11.33 -1.64 -10.30
N VAL A 168 12.03 -2.77 -10.08
CA VAL A 168 13.09 -3.26 -10.99
C VAL A 168 12.57 -3.44 -12.43
N PHE A 169 11.34 -3.94 -12.58
CA PHE A 169 10.72 -4.17 -13.89
C PHE A 169 9.98 -2.95 -14.45
N SER A 170 9.81 -1.88 -13.68
CA SER A 170 9.10 -0.68 -14.14
C SER A 170 9.91 0.12 -15.16
N LYS A 171 9.23 0.53 -16.24
CA LYS A 171 9.69 1.51 -17.22
C LYS A 171 8.96 2.84 -17.08
N VAL A 172 8.06 2.94 -16.12
CA VAL A 172 7.26 4.13 -15.79
C VAL A 172 7.52 4.52 -14.34
N PRO A 173 7.31 5.78 -13.94
CA PRO A 173 7.41 6.21 -12.55
C PRO A 173 6.55 5.33 -11.64
N VAL A 174 7.06 4.95 -10.47
CA VAL A 174 6.36 4.06 -9.54
C VAL A 174 6.49 4.55 -8.10
N VAL A 175 5.36 4.56 -7.39
CA VAL A 175 5.30 4.79 -5.96
C VAL A 175 4.52 3.64 -5.30
N LEU A 176 4.90 3.29 -4.07
CA LEU A 176 4.16 2.34 -3.26
C LEU A 176 3.67 3.07 -1.99
N VAL A 177 2.41 2.89 -1.67
CA VAL A 177 1.77 3.47 -0.50
C VAL A 177 1.42 2.34 0.47
N GLU A 178 2.10 2.33 1.60
CA GLU A 178 1.68 1.57 2.78
C GLU A 178 0.61 2.38 3.48
N MET A 179 -0.65 2.01 3.26
CA MET A 179 -1.80 2.83 3.63
C MET A 179 -2.00 2.94 5.14
N VAL A 180 -1.72 1.86 5.85
CA VAL A 180 -1.80 1.73 7.30
C VAL A 180 -0.87 0.60 7.74
N VAL A 181 -0.62 0.49 9.05
CA VAL A 181 -0.01 -0.70 9.67
C VAL A 181 -1.14 -1.65 10.08
N LEU A 182 -1.46 -2.63 9.24
CA LEU A 182 -2.64 -3.47 9.42
C LEU A 182 -2.58 -4.37 10.67
N SER A 183 -1.38 -4.66 11.18
CA SER A 183 -1.18 -5.33 12.47
C SER A 183 -1.45 -4.43 13.68
N ASN A 184 -1.60 -3.13 13.50
CA ASN A 184 -1.97 -2.18 14.55
C ASN A 184 -3.49 -2.12 14.69
N PRO A 185 -4.07 -2.37 15.91
CA PRO A 185 -5.52 -2.42 16.10
C PRO A 185 -6.26 -1.10 15.79
N GLU A 186 -5.63 0.06 16.04
CA GLU A 186 -6.23 1.36 15.77
C GLU A 186 -6.27 1.64 14.26
N ASP A 187 -5.20 1.31 13.55
CA ASP A 187 -5.11 1.45 12.09
C ASP A 187 -6.07 0.48 11.40
N GLU A 188 -6.15 -0.78 11.88
CA GLU A 188 -7.11 -1.74 11.37
C GLU A 188 -8.55 -1.28 11.59
N ALA A 189 -8.88 -0.80 12.80
CA ALA A 189 -10.21 -0.28 13.11
C ALA A 189 -10.56 0.93 12.22
N TRP A 190 -9.60 1.82 11.99
CA TRP A 190 -9.79 2.98 11.14
C TRP A 190 -10.04 2.61 9.69
N ILE A 191 -9.18 1.74 9.11
CA ILE A 191 -9.26 1.40 7.68
C ILE A 191 -10.43 0.46 7.34
N ARG A 192 -11.02 -0.20 8.33
CA ARG A 192 -12.23 -1.03 8.16
C ARG A 192 -13.49 -0.21 7.88
N ASP A 193 -13.56 1.03 8.35
CA ASP A 193 -14.72 1.90 8.12
C ASP A 193 -14.77 2.29 6.62
N PRO A 194 -15.86 1.98 5.90
CA PRO A 194 -16.01 2.34 4.50
C PRO A 194 -15.90 3.85 4.24
N ARG A 195 -16.29 4.68 5.21
CA ARG A 195 -16.15 6.14 5.12
C ARG A 195 -14.69 6.56 5.09
N ASN A 196 -13.84 5.90 5.89
CA ASN A 196 -12.41 6.15 5.92
C ASN A 196 -11.71 5.60 4.67
N GLN A 197 -12.17 4.46 4.12
CA GLN A 197 -11.69 3.96 2.82
C GLN A 197 -11.98 4.96 1.70
N ALA A 198 -13.20 5.51 1.67
CA ALA A 198 -13.59 6.53 0.70
C ALA A 198 -12.80 7.86 0.90
N LEU A 199 -12.58 8.27 2.15
CA LEU A 199 -11.73 9.42 2.47
C LEU A 199 -10.30 9.20 1.96
N TYR A 200 -9.71 8.03 2.27
CA TYR A 200 -8.36 7.68 1.83
C TYR A 200 -8.23 7.73 0.30
N ALA A 201 -9.19 7.13 -0.41
CA ALA A 201 -9.21 7.13 -1.87
C ALA A 201 -9.28 8.55 -2.46
N ARG A 202 -10.07 9.46 -1.87
CA ARG A 202 -10.12 10.88 -2.29
C ARG A 202 -8.80 11.61 -2.02
N CYS A 203 -8.21 11.41 -0.82
CA CYS A 203 -6.91 12.00 -0.49
C CYS A 203 -5.83 11.52 -1.45
N LEU A 204 -5.80 10.22 -1.75
CA LEU A 204 -4.86 9.63 -2.68
C LEU A 204 -5.11 10.07 -4.13
N SER A 205 -6.37 10.21 -4.55
CA SER A 205 -6.71 10.76 -5.87
C SER A 205 -6.19 12.18 -6.03
N LYS A 206 -6.35 13.04 -5.00
CA LYS A 206 -5.76 14.39 -5.00
C LYS A 206 -4.24 14.32 -5.18
N ALA A 207 -3.57 13.48 -4.38
CA ALA A 207 -2.11 13.34 -4.40
C ALA A 207 -1.59 12.83 -5.76
N VAL A 208 -2.25 11.84 -6.33
CA VAL A 208 -1.89 11.29 -7.65
C VAL A 208 -2.09 12.33 -8.76
N ARG A 209 -3.19 13.06 -8.75
CA ARG A 209 -3.46 14.13 -9.72
C ARG A 209 -2.41 15.23 -9.68
N GLU A 210 -1.99 15.65 -8.49
CA GLU A 210 -0.91 16.63 -8.33
C GLU A 210 0.42 16.07 -8.85
N ALA A 211 0.70 14.79 -8.63
CA ALA A 211 1.94 14.15 -9.06
C ALA A 211 2.04 13.99 -10.59
N VAL A 212 0.95 13.63 -11.27
CA VAL A 212 0.96 13.49 -12.74
C VAL A 212 0.81 14.85 -13.46
N GLY A 213 0.32 15.87 -12.76
CA GLY A 213 0.13 17.23 -13.29
C GLY A 213 -1.00 17.35 -14.32
N PRO A 214 -1.18 18.55 -14.88
CA PRO A 214 -2.16 18.79 -15.93
C PRO A 214 -1.76 18.09 -17.24
N PRO A 215 -2.71 17.91 -18.19
CA PRO A 215 -2.48 17.25 -19.48
C PRO A 215 -1.31 17.79 -20.30
N GLU A 216 -0.99 19.06 -20.14
CA GLU A 216 0.07 19.77 -20.89
C GLU A 216 1.49 19.25 -20.61
N ARG A 217 1.73 18.58 -19.48
CA ARG A 217 3.04 17.98 -19.14
C ARG A 217 3.30 16.64 -19.81
N SER A 218 2.31 16.07 -20.46
CA SER A 218 2.37 14.75 -21.10
C SER A 218 2.97 14.73 -22.50
N ILE A 219 3.52 15.82 -23.01
CA ILE A 219 3.96 16.03 -24.40
C ILE A 219 5.20 15.18 -24.77
N ASN A 220 5.95 14.65 -23.82
CA ASN A 220 7.18 13.89 -24.06
C ASN A 220 7.05 12.37 -23.77
N ARG A 221 5.99 11.72 -24.26
CA ARG A 221 5.87 10.27 -24.16
C ARG A 221 6.59 9.58 -25.31
N PRO A 222 7.63 8.75 -25.08
CA PRO A 222 8.10 7.83 -26.09
C PRO A 222 6.95 6.87 -26.43
N GLY A 223 6.68 6.71 -27.74
CA GLY A 223 5.52 6.07 -28.30
C GLY A 223 5.19 4.69 -27.72
N GLY A 224 4.13 4.61 -26.98
CA GLY A 224 3.38 3.39 -26.68
C GLY A 224 2.03 3.55 -27.37
N GLY A 225 1.83 2.80 -28.48
CA GLY A 225 0.65 2.92 -29.34
C GLY A 225 -0.65 2.57 -28.61
N TRP A 226 -1.38 3.60 -28.27
CA TRP A 226 -2.82 3.50 -28.08
C TRP A 226 -3.45 3.87 -29.43
N SER A 227 -4.25 2.97 -29.98
CA SER A 227 -5.03 3.28 -31.16
C SER A 227 -6.14 4.29 -30.79
N LEU A 228 -6.57 5.08 -31.78
CA LEU A 228 -7.73 5.97 -31.64
C LEU A 228 -8.97 5.21 -31.12
N LEU A 229 -9.03 3.90 -31.35
CA LEU A 229 -10.08 3.00 -30.86
C LEU A 229 -10.02 2.78 -29.34
N ASP A 230 -8.83 2.77 -28.73
CA ASP A 230 -8.68 2.69 -27.26
C ASP A 230 -9.09 4.00 -26.57
N ALA A 231 -8.88 5.14 -27.25
CA ALA A 231 -9.34 6.45 -26.77
C ALA A 231 -10.88 6.58 -26.90
N LEU A 232 -11.47 5.99 -27.90
CA LEU A 232 -12.94 6.01 -28.14
C LEU A 232 -13.69 4.99 -27.27
N ALA A 233 -13.04 3.94 -26.78
CA ALA A 233 -13.59 2.98 -25.79
C ALA A 233 -13.81 3.62 -24.41
N GLY A 234 -13.16 4.76 -24.15
CA GLY A 234 -13.34 5.61 -22.97
C GLY A 234 -14.40 6.69 -23.18
N ARG A 235 -15.59 6.37 -23.75
CA ARG A 235 -16.70 7.36 -23.81
C ARG A 235 -16.94 7.98 -22.44
N PRO A 236 -17.14 9.32 -22.35
CA PRO A 236 -17.52 9.95 -21.11
C PRO A 236 -18.86 9.37 -20.66
N VAL A 237 -18.82 8.56 -19.64
CA VAL A 237 -20.02 8.20 -18.90
C VAL A 237 -20.54 9.52 -18.32
N ARG A 238 -21.79 9.89 -18.63
CA ARG A 238 -22.50 10.98 -17.96
C ARG A 238 -22.17 10.93 -16.47
N PRO A 239 -22.08 12.08 -15.76
CA PRO A 239 -21.83 12.06 -14.33
C PRO A 239 -22.90 11.16 -13.69
N ALA A 240 -22.50 9.95 -13.35
CA ALA A 240 -23.32 9.04 -12.58
C ALA A 240 -23.51 9.68 -11.21
N GLN A 241 -24.76 9.66 -10.74
CA GLN A 241 -25.09 9.93 -9.33
C GLN A 241 -24.01 9.25 -8.47
N ALA A 242 -23.67 9.88 -7.33
CA ALA A 242 -22.73 9.31 -6.37
C ALA A 242 -23.00 7.82 -6.21
N PRO A 243 -21.94 6.98 -6.25
CA PRO A 243 -22.14 5.54 -6.17
C PRO A 243 -22.98 5.23 -4.93
N ASP A 244 -23.99 4.41 -5.11
CA ASP A 244 -24.70 3.83 -3.99
C ASP A 244 -23.73 2.87 -3.29
N TYR A 245 -23.06 3.40 -2.27
CA TYR A 245 -22.09 2.64 -1.48
C TYR A 245 -22.74 1.42 -0.81
N ALA A 246 -24.06 1.46 -0.52
CA ALA A 246 -24.80 0.33 -0.01
C ALA A 246 -24.96 -0.78 -1.07
N ALA A 247 -25.11 -0.43 -2.35
CA ALA A 247 -25.16 -1.39 -3.45
C ALA A 247 -23.80 -2.02 -3.74
N LEU A 248 -22.69 -1.29 -3.54
CA LEU A 248 -21.32 -1.83 -3.62
C LEU A 248 -21.02 -2.79 -2.46
N GLU A 249 -21.48 -2.48 -1.26
CA GLU A 249 -21.38 -3.37 -0.09
C GLU A 249 -22.24 -4.63 -0.28
N ALA A 250 -23.48 -4.51 -0.77
CA ALA A 250 -24.35 -5.65 -1.04
C ALA A 250 -23.76 -6.60 -2.10
N ARG A 251 -23.16 -6.08 -3.16
CA ARG A 251 -22.46 -6.88 -4.17
C ARG A 251 -21.20 -7.56 -3.63
N SER A 252 -20.47 -6.87 -2.76
CA SER A 252 -19.30 -7.44 -2.08
C SER A 252 -19.70 -8.52 -1.09
N ALA A 253 -20.78 -8.32 -0.32
CA ALA A 253 -21.29 -9.29 0.65
C ALA A 253 -21.86 -10.55 -0.01
N ILE A 254 -22.50 -10.45 -1.18
CA ILE A 254 -23.04 -11.59 -1.92
C ILE A 254 -21.91 -12.52 -2.41
N THR A 255 -20.75 -11.97 -2.76
CA THR A 255 -19.59 -12.78 -3.19
C THR A 255 -18.92 -13.51 -2.03
N TRP A 256 -19.01 -12.97 -0.80
CA TRP A 256 -18.36 -13.53 0.40
C TRP A 256 -19.25 -14.51 1.18
N GLY A 257 -20.57 -14.39 1.08
CA GLY A 257 -21.52 -15.26 1.78
C GLY A 257 -21.59 -16.70 1.26
N LYS A 258 -20.96 -17.02 0.10
CA LYS A 258 -20.98 -18.35 -0.49
C LYS A 258 -19.71 -19.20 -0.28
N SER A 259 -18.66 -18.66 0.34
CA SER A 259 -17.39 -19.38 0.53
C SER A 259 -17.11 -19.89 1.94
N SER A 260 -18.05 -19.77 2.88
CA SER A 260 -17.85 -20.24 4.27
C SER A 260 -18.57 -21.54 4.61
N ARG A 261 -18.84 -22.41 3.64
CA ARG A 261 -19.10 -23.83 3.93
C ARG A 261 -17.80 -24.60 3.78
N ILE A 262 -17.04 -24.65 4.85
CA ILE A 262 -16.01 -25.68 5.03
C ILE A 262 -16.78 -26.94 5.42
N ASP A 263 -16.77 -27.92 4.53
CA ASP A 263 -17.26 -29.26 4.78
C ASP A 263 -16.52 -29.83 5.98
N SER A 264 -17.29 -30.04 7.07
CA SER A 264 -16.85 -30.84 8.20
C SER A 264 -16.78 -32.30 7.75
N PHE A 265 -15.57 -32.80 7.53
CA PHE A 265 -15.33 -34.24 7.38
C PHE A 265 -15.70 -34.93 8.69
N SER A 266 -16.78 -35.71 8.65
CA SER A 266 -17.21 -36.60 9.70
C SER A 266 -16.29 -37.80 9.75
N HIS A 267 -15.59 -37.98 10.87
CA HIS A 267 -15.07 -39.31 11.29
C HIS A 267 -16.09 -39.93 12.22
N SER A 268 -16.60 -41.03 11.77
CA SER A 268 -17.48 -41.96 12.49
C SER A 268 -16.85 -42.49 13.78
N GLY A 269 -17.57 -42.41 14.89
CA GLY A 269 -17.21 -43.14 16.10
C GLY A 269 -18.05 -42.79 17.33
N ARG A 270 -19.15 -43.50 17.50
CA ARG A 270 -19.91 -43.87 18.74
C ARG A 270 -20.15 -42.84 19.86
N PRO A 271 -21.38 -42.77 20.34
CA PRO A 271 -21.78 -41.91 21.47
C PRO A 271 -21.37 -42.55 22.82
N LEU A 272 -20.81 -41.73 23.73
CA LEU A 272 -20.71 -42.03 25.15
C LEU A 272 -21.66 -41.13 25.94
N ALA A 273 -22.37 -41.78 26.83
CA ALA A 273 -23.42 -41.25 27.69
C ALA A 273 -22.91 -40.24 28.77
N PRO A 274 -23.78 -39.47 29.40
CA PRO A 274 -23.37 -38.41 30.32
C PRO A 274 -23.08 -38.95 31.72
N ALA A 275 -21.98 -38.50 32.31
CA ALA A 275 -21.66 -38.71 33.72
C ALA A 275 -21.81 -37.39 34.48
N THR A 276 -22.80 -37.38 35.35
CA THR A 276 -22.96 -36.42 36.45
C THR A 276 -21.98 -36.70 37.58
N ARG A 277 -21.54 -35.63 38.23
CA ARG A 277 -21.23 -35.41 39.65
C ARG A 277 -19.93 -34.64 39.85
N GLY A 278 -20.18 -33.54 40.56
CA GLY A 278 -19.19 -32.58 41.01
C GLY A 278 -18.25 -33.11 42.10
N LEU A 279 -17.13 -32.41 42.23
CA LEU A 279 -16.31 -32.33 43.45
C LEU A 279 -15.53 -30.98 43.43
N PRO A 280 -15.09 -30.50 44.61
CA PRO A 280 -14.93 -29.07 44.89
C PRO A 280 -13.54 -28.51 44.61
N LEU A 281 -13.47 -27.18 44.49
CA LEU A 281 -12.26 -26.38 44.31
C LEU A 281 -11.33 -26.45 45.55
N PRO A 282 -10.00 -26.53 45.37
CA PRO A 282 -9.07 -26.25 46.46
C PRO A 282 -8.74 -24.76 46.56
N SER A 283 -8.74 -24.30 47.79
CA SER A 283 -8.40 -22.95 48.25
C SER A 283 -6.94 -22.59 47.96
N VAL A 284 -6.70 -21.43 47.35
CA VAL A 284 -5.36 -20.85 47.20
C VAL A 284 -5.00 -20.08 48.46
N ARG A 285 -3.97 -20.53 49.16
CA ARG A 285 -3.30 -19.80 50.24
C ARG A 285 -2.35 -18.76 49.65
N THR A 286 -2.58 -17.52 50.00
CA THR A 286 -1.64 -16.41 49.82
C THR A 286 -0.48 -16.52 50.83
N SER A 287 0.74 -16.57 50.39
CA SER A 287 1.92 -16.32 51.20
C SER A 287 2.80 -15.21 50.59
N HIS A 288 2.86 -14.11 51.34
CA HIS A 288 3.82 -13.02 51.11
C HIS A 288 5.22 -13.46 51.60
N PRO A 289 6.31 -13.10 50.94
CA PRO A 289 7.61 -12.99 51.57
C PRO A 289 7.98 -11.56 51.89
N ARG A 290 8.45 -11.42 53.12
CA ARG A 290 8.97 -10.21 53.76
C ARG A 290 10.22 -9.67 53.10
N ALA A 291 10.31 -8.34 53.13
CA ALA A 291 11.50 -7.52 52.92
C ALA A 291 12.69 -7.91 53.82
N ARG A 292 13.88 -7.96 53.28
CA ARG A 292 15.14 -7.88 54.04
C ARG A 292 16.00 -6.73 53.53
N SER A 293 16.45 -5.99 54.49
CA SER A 293 17.21 -4.78 54.55
C SER A 293 18.63 -4.88 53.96
N ARG A 294 19.11 -3.74 53.47
CA ARG A 294 20.53 -3.40 53.16
C ARG A 294 21.45 -3.53 54.36
N PRO A 295 22.76 -3.61 54.11
CA PRO A 295 23.65 -2.61 54.73
C PRO A 295 24.55 -1.88 53.72
N SER A 296 24.85 -0.63 54.16
CA SER A 296 25.80 0.33 53.65
C SER A 296 27.24 0.06 54.13
N SER A 297 28.22 0.50 53.36
CA SER A 297 29.52 1.11 53.76
C SER A 297 30.44 1.11 52.54
N ALA A 298 31.03 2.14 52.13
CA ALA A 298 31.85 3.24 52.56
C ALA A 298 33.09 3.29 51.64
N SER A 299 33.26 4.43 51.03
CA SER A 299 34.45 5.29 50.76
C SER A 299 35.87 4.68 50.66
N ALA A 300 36.58 5.13 49.55
CA ALA A 300 37.93 5.70 49.54
C ALA A 300 38.30 6.01 48.08
N ASP A 301 38.38 7.21 47.68
CA ASP A 301 39.37 8.28 47.62
C ASP A 301 40.79 7.81 47.21
N ARG A 302 41.29 8.37 46.11
CA ARG A 302 42.62 8.93 45.79
C ARG A 302 42.84 9.02 44.26
N SER A 303 42.74 10.23 43.74
CA SER A 303 43.81 11.14 43.29
C SER A 303 44.91 10.56 42.41
N GLY A 304 45.13 11.17 41.21
CA GLY A 304 46.34 11.06 40.45
C GLY A 304 46.22 11.41 38.97
N ASP A 305 46.20 12.67 38.63
CA ASP A 305 46.70 13.28 37.39
C ASP A 305 48.19 13.57 37.58
N PRO A 306 49.04 13.91 36.60
CA PRO A 306 48.90 14.22 35.18
C PRO A 306 50.08 13.71 34.27
N GLY A 307 50.06 14.07 32.99
CA GLY A 307 51.27 14.17 32.18
C GLY A 307 51.12 13.65 30.74
N SER A 308 50.81 14.49 29.85
CA SER A 308 51.60 15.21 28.81
C SER A 308 52.30 14.35 27.76
N ALA A 309 51.99 14.70 26.53
CA ALA A 309 52.84 15.15 25.43
C ALA A 309 53.18 14.15 24.30
N ASN A 310 52.88 14.65 23.11
CA ASN A 310 53.59 14.60 21.82
C ASN A 310 53.79 13.25 21.10
N GLY A 311 53.33 13.19 19.89
CA GLY A 311 54.03 13.65 18.68
C GLY A 311 54.20 12.52 17.70
N SER A 312 53.74 12.71 16.58
CA SER A 312 54.07 12.39 15.19
C SER A 312 52.91 11.94 14.37
#